data_9b1bed0a9764622048a52f3fbfadfe6a
#
_entry.id   9b1bed0a9764622048a52f3fbfadfe6a
#
_cell.length_a   1.000
_cell.length_b   1.000
_cell.length_c   1.000
_cell.angle_alpha   90.00
_cell.angle_beta   90.00
_cell.angle_gamma   90.00
#
_symmetry.space_group_name_H-M   'P 1'
#
loop_
_entity.id
_entity.type
_entity.pdbx_description
1 polymer ?
#
loop_
_entity_poly.entity_id
_entity_poly.type
_entity_poly.pdbx_seq_one_letter_code
_entity_poly.pdbx_strand_id
1 'polypeptide(L)'
;IAFVGMTTPNTITSSTPVYFQDEEGNFIYGFMQDETGDKLYAAVQSAVDAARAEGATYVVAMGHMGIEESCSPYMSTEVITHTTGIDAFLDGHAHETMACNEVKNAEGKTVLRAACGTKLSSVGYLRIAKDGKLTTGLYTWTVDIAAPKLLNLTGDAADAVAAQVAKLDEIRQTVVATSQVPLYVNDPVAVTAEGTPVRIVRNAETNLGDLCADAYRALSNADIAFVNGGGIRKQIEAGDITLDDIYSVHPFGNTMCVIRVTGQQVLDALEWGARAVPSENGGFLQVSGLTYEIHTGVAS
;
A
#
# COMPACT_ATOMS: atom_id res chain seq x y z
N ILE A 1 4.32 -30.76 4.19
CA ILE A 1 4.58 -29.30 4.19
C ILE A 1 3.41 -28.66 4.93
N ALA A 2 3.71 -27.77 5.86
CA ALA A 2 2.73 -26.91 6.49
C ALA A 2 2.93 -25.46 6.06
N PHE A 3 1.85 -24.72 5.97
CA PHE A 3 1.83 -23.29 5.75
C PHE A 3 1.29 -22.57 6.99
N VAL A 4 2.03 -21.60 7.49
CA VAL A 4 1.63 -20.75 8.62
C VAL A 4 1.36 -19.35 8.07
N GLY A 5 0.08 -18.97 8.06
CA GLY A 5 -0.37 -17.65 7.58
C GLY A 5 -0.33 -16.60 8.68
N MET A 6 0.10 -15.38 8.34
CA MET A 6 0.11 -14.24 9.26
C MET A 6 -0.09 -12.91 8.54
N THR A 7 -0.60 -11.93 9.26
CA THR A 7 -0.69 -10.54 8.80
C THR A 7 -0.12 -9.60 9.85
N THR A 8 0.38 -8.46 9.41
CA THR A 8 0.94 -7.46 10.33
C THR A 8 -0.10 -6.99 11.36
N PRO A 9 0.25 -6.87 12.64
CA PRO A 9 -0.58 -6.21 13.64
C PRO A 9 -1.03 -4.80 13.27
N ASN A 10 -0.28 -4.10 12.42
CA ASN A 10 -0.66 -2.79 11.89
C ASN A 10 -1.97 -2.82 11.06
N THR A 11 -2.46 -4.00 10.71
CA THR A 11 -3.78 -4.18 10.06
C THR A 11 -4.90 -3.49 10.86
N ILE A 12 -4.79 -3.45 12.20
CA ILE A 12 -5.80 -2.81 13.05
C ILE A 12 -5.99 -1.33 12.76
N THR A 13 -4.97 -0.65 12.25
CA THR A 13 -4.99 0.78 11.94
C THR A 13 -4.88 1.08 10.43
N SER A 14 -4.27 0.19 9.65
CA SER A 14 -4.04 0.39 8.21
C SER A 14 -5.17 -0.15 7.33
N SER A 15 -6.03 -0.99 7.87
CA SER A 15 -7.28 -1.44 7.24
C SER A 15 -8.44 -0.71 7.88
N THR A 16 -9.66 -0.84 7.39
CA THR A 16 -10.81 -0.08 7.90
C THR A 16 -11.15 -0.47 9.36
N PRO A 17 -10.68 0.27 10.38
CA PRO A 17 -10.76 -0.16 11.78
C PRO A 17 -12.18 -0.41 12.28
N VAL A 18 -13.17 0.28 11.72
CA VAL A 18 -14.58 0.13 12.12
C VAL A 18 -15.10 -1.31 11.95
N TYR A 19 -14.53 -2.09 11.03
CA TYR A 19 -14.91 -3.49 10.86
C TYR A 19 -14.35 -4.44 11.92
N PHE A 20 -13.47 -3.95 12.78
CA PHE A 20 -12.88 -4.70 13.89
C PHE A 20 -13.48 -4.29 15.24
N GLN A 21 -14.50 -3.42 15.23
CA GLN A 21 -15.12 -2.83 16.42
C GLN A 21 -16.58 -3.27 16.54
N ASP A 22 -17.10 -3.22 17.77
CA ASP A 22 -18.53 -3.30 18.07
C ASP A 22 -19.21 -1.93 17.83
N GLU A 23 -20.53 -1.86 18.10
CA GLU A 23 -21.32 -0.63 17.95
C GLU A 23 -20.89 0.49 18.91
N GLU A 24 -20.25 0.15 20.02
CA GLU A 24 -19.69 1.08 21.01
C GLU A 24 -18.26 1.54 20.66
N GLY A 25 -17.64 1.00 19.59
CA GLY A 25 -16.31 1.35 19.13
C GLY A 25 -15.17 0.56 19.82
N ASN A 26 -15.49 -0.48 20.60
CA ASN A 26 -14.46 -1.33 21.20
C ASN A 26 -13.97 -2.35 20.19
N PHE A 27 -12.65 -2.59 20.15
CA PHE A 27 -12.10 -3.63 19.29
C PHE A 27 -12.51 -5.03 19.74
N ILE A 28 -13.20 -5.77 18.88
CA ILE A 28 -13.62 -7.18 19.07
C ILE A 28 -12.63 -8.16 18.44
N TYR A 29 -11.72 -7.68 17.60
CA TYR A 29 -10.62 -8.46 17.01
C TYR A 29 -9.28 -7.84 17.39
N GLY A 30 -8.29 -8.69 17.64
CA GLY A 30 -6.91 -8.29 17.88
C GLY A 30 -5.97 -8.97 16.88
N PHE A 31 -4.87 -8.32 16.58
CA PHE A 31 -3.83 -8.79 15.64
C PHE A 31 -2.50 -9.06 16.37
N MET A 32 -2.56 -9.45 17.64
CA MET A 32 -1.39 -9.72 18.49
C MET A 32 -0.45 -8.51 18.63
N GLN A 33 -1.01 -7.29 18.56
CA GLN A 33 -0.23 -6.05 18.70
C GLN A 33 0.26 -5.86 20.14
N ASP A 34 1.51 -5.45 20.27
CA ASP A 34 2.16 -4.93 21.48
C ASP A 34 3.37 -4.06 21.09
N GLU A 35 4.06 -3.49 22.06
CA GLU A 35 5.18 -2.59 21.81
C GLU A 35 6.48 -3.31 21.40
N THR A 36 6.59 -4.61 21.69
CA THR A 36 7.82 -5.40 21.49
C THR A 36 7.73 -6.44 20.38
N GLY A 37 6.52 -6.79 19.93
CA GLY A 37 6.26 -7.88 18.98
C GLY A 37 6.15 -9.26 19.64
N ASP A 38 6.36 -9.38 20.96
CA ASP A 38 6.43 -10.66 21.67
C ASP A 38 5.14 -11.50 21.51
N LYS A 39 3.97 -10.86 21.53
CA LYS A 39 2.70 -11.58 21.32
C LYS A 39 2.62 -12.21 19.94
N LEU A 40 3.05 -11.49 18.91
CA LEU A 40 3.10 -12.00 17.55
C LEU A 40 4.09 -13.16 17.44
N TYR A 41 5.31 -12.98 17.96
CA TYR A 41 6.35 -14.02 17.89
C TYR A 41 5.92 -15.30 18.62
N ALA A 42 5.31 -15.17 19.81
CA ALA A 42 4.79 -16.31 20.55
C ALA A 42 3.64 -17.02 19.80
N ALA A 43 2.72 -16.28 19.18
CA ALA A 43 1.63 -16.85 18.39
C ALA A 43 2.16 -17.60 17.16
N VAL A 44 3.13 -17.00 16.44
CA VAL A 44 3.78 -17.64 15.29
C VAL A 44 4.53 -18.89 15.72
N GLN A 45 5.31 -18.85 16.82
CA GLN A 45 6.03 -20.00 17.35
C GLN A 45 5.07 -21.14 17.70
N SER A 46 3.97 -20.83 18.38
CA SER A 46 2.94 -21.82 18.71
C SER A 46 2.36 -22.52 17.48
N ALA A 47 2.10 -21.76 16.41
CA ALA A 47 1.59 -22.32 15.16
C ALA A 47 2.64 -23.20 14.43
N VAL A 48 3.91 -22.78 14.45
CA VAL A 48 5.02 -23.55 13.91
C VAL A 48 5.22 -24.86 14.68
N ASP A 49 5.18 -24.81 16.01
CA ASP A 49 5.33 -25.97 16.88
C ASP A 49 4.19 -26.99 16.67
N ALA A 50 2.94 -26.49 16.54
CA ALA A 50 1.81 -27.34 16.21
C ALA A 50 1.98 -28.03 14.85
N ALA A 51 2.41 -27.29 13.82
CA ALA A 51 2.69 -27.85 12.49
C ALA A 51 3.78 -28.94 12.54
N ARG A 52 4.84 -28.70 13.32
CA ARG A 52 5.92 -29.69 13.50
C ARG A 52 5.45 -30.93 14.29
N ALA A 53 4.62 -30.73 15.33
CA ALA A 53 4.03 -31.83 16.09
C ALA A 53 3.11 -32.71 15.24
N GLU A 54 2.43 -32.14 14.25
CA GLU A 54 1.63 -32.85 13.26
C GLU A 54 2.48 -33.56 12.17
N GLY A 55 3.82 -33.46 12.23
CA GLY A 55 4.74 -34.16 11.36
C GLY A 55 5.15 -33.39 10.10
N ALA A 56 4.98 -32.08 10.06
CA ALA A 56 5.43 -31.28 8.92
C ALA A 56 6.96 -31.33 8.80
N THR A 57 7.44 -31.84 7.68
CA THR A 57 8.87 -31.84 7.33
C THR A 57 9.37 -30.44 6.99
N TYR A 58 8.53 -29.65 6.34
CA TYR A 58 8.79 -28.24 6.01
C TYR A 58 7.68 -27.37 6.50
N VAL A 59 8.03 -26.22 7.10
CA VAL A 59 7.10 -25.16 7.50
C VAL A 59 7.42 -23.89 6.73
N VAL A 60 6.46 -23.43 5.95
CA VAL A 60 6.55 -22.21 5.15
C VAL A 60 5.67 -21.15 5.77
N ALA A 61 6.26 -20.07 6.23
CA ALA A 61 5.51 -18.89 6.66
C ALA A 61 5.06 -18.09 5.44
N MET A 62 3.80 -17.68 5.43
CA MET A 62 3.21 -16.78 4.42
C MET A 62 2.69 -15.56 5.14
N GLY A 63 3.39 -14.42 4.99
CA GLY A 63 3.13 -13.20 5.72
C GLY A 63 2.81 -12.00 4.83
N HIS A 64 2.04 -11.08 5.40
CA HIS A 64 1.91 -9.73 4.88
C HIS A 64 2.48 -8.78 5.95
N MET A 65 3.82 -8.79 6.11
CA MET A 65 4.51 -8.19 7.26
C MET A 65 5.35 -6.97 6.88
N GLY A 66 6.06 -7.03 5.76
CA GLY A 66 7.00 -6.00 5.32
C GLY A 66 8.36 -6.05 6.03
N ILE A 67 9.23 -5.13 5.64
CA ILE A 67 10.59 -4.96 6.19
C ILE A 67 10.98 -3.50 6.38
N GLU A 68 10.06 -2.56 6.18
CA GLU A 68 10.31 -1.15 6.40
C GLU A 68 10.35 -0.86 7.91
N GLU A 69 11.16 0.11 8.34
CA GLU A 69 11.29 0.50 9.74
C GLU A 69 9.93 0.81 10.39
N SER A 70 9.00 1.37 9.62
CA SER A 70 7.63 1.63 10.05
C SER A 70 6.82 0.36 10.39
N CYS A 71 7.28 -0.82 9.97
CA CYS A 71 6.67 -2.12 10.28
C CYS A 71 7.20 -2.73 11.58
N SER A 72 8.31 -2.21 12.14
CA SER A 72 8.86 -2.70 13.41
C SER A 72 7.86 -2.46 14.55
N PRO A 73 7.74 -3.40 15.52
CA PRO A 73 8.51 -4.63 15.73
C PRO A 73 7.94 -5.86 15.00
N TYR A 74 7.19 -5.70 13.93
CA TYR A 74 6.46 -6.79 13.26
C TYR A 74 7.04 -7.17 11.90
N MET A 75 8.24 -6.70 11.54
CA MET A 75 8.88 -7.06 10.27
C MET A 75 9.05 -8.58 10.11
N SER A 76 8.93 -9.08 8.88
CA SER A 76 9.17 -10.50 8.60
C SER A 76 10.54 -10.98 9.05
N THR A 77 11.56 -10.13 8.98
CA THR A 77 12.90 -10.40 9.50
C THR A 77 12.94 -10.53 11.03
N GLU A 78 12.16 -9.70 11.74
CA GLU A 78 12.05 -9.77 13.21
C GLU A 78 11.31 -11.05 13.64
N VAL A 79 10.22 -11.40 12.95
CA VAL A 79 9.53 -12.67 13.17
C VAL A 79 10.49 -13.85 13.01
N ILE A 80 11.30 -13.87 11.95
CA ILE A 80 12.28 -14.94 11.72
C ILE A 80 13.32 -14.99 12.85
N THR A 81 13.88 -13.83 13.25
CA THR A 81 14.94 -13.77 14.27
C THR A 81 14.48 -14.16 15.66
N HIS A 82 13.18 -14.03 15.96
CA HIS A 82 12.58 -14.36 17.27
C HIS A 82 11.87 -15.70 17.30
N THR A 83 11.86 -16.46 16.19
CA THR A 83 11.18 -17.76 16.12
C THR A 83 12.15 -18.86 15.66
N THR A 84 11.70 -20.10 15.77
CA THR A 84 12.42 -21.30 15.28
C THR A 84 11.52 -22.15 14.42
N GLY A 85 12.10 -23.08 13.65
CA GLY A 85 11.32 -24.09 12.96
C GLY A 85 10.66 -23.64 11.65
N ILE A 86 10.80 -22.38 11.22
CA ILE A 86 10.42 -21.91 9.89
C ILE A 86 11.56 -22.24 8.91
N ASP A 87 11.24 -22.81 7.75
CA ASP A 87 12.22 -23.12 6.71
C ASP A 87 12.28 -22.05 5.61
N ALA A 88 11.14 -21.45 5.27
CA ALA A 88 11.05 -20.35 4.33
C ALA A 88 9.94 -19.37 4.73
N PHE A 89 10.12 -18.10 4.34
CA PHE A 89 9.15 -17.02 4.58
C PHE A 89 8.84 -16.32 3.25
N LEU A 90 7.58 -16.37 2.83
CA LEU A 90 7.07 -15.65 1.67
C LEU A 90 6.31 -14.42 2.16
N ASP A 91 6.84 -13.23 1.86
CA ASP A 91 6.39 -11.97 2.42
C ASP A 91 5.71 -11.06 1.40
N GLY A 92 4.97 -10.08 1.90
CA GLY A 92 4.33 -8.99 1.16
C GLY A 92 4.40 -7.67 1.94
N HIS A 93 3.48 -6.74 1.69
CA HIS A 93 3.30 -5.44 2.34
C HIS A 93 4.23 -4.32 1.85
N ALA A 94 5.54 -4.46 1.95
CA ALA A 94 6.52 -3.44 1.55
C ALA A 94 6.63 -3.26 0.02
N HIS A 95 5.92 -4.05 -0.78
CA HIS A 95 6.04 -4.07 -2.24
C HIS A 95 7.47 -4.34 -2.74
N GLU A 96 8.31 -4.91 -1.88
CA GLU A 96 9.68 -5.25 -2.18
C GLU A 96 9.76 -6.37 -3.22
N THR A 97 10.72 -6.27 -4.12
CA THR A 97 11.07 -7.33 -5.06
C THR A 97 12.37 -8.00 -4.59
N MET A 98 12.26 -9.15 -3.94
CA MET A 98 13.37 -9.88 -3.33
C MET A 98 13.29 -11.36 -3.67
N ALA A 99 14.19 -11.81 -4.54
CA ALA A 99 14.23 -13.21 -4.97
C ALA A 99 14.63 -14.16 -3.84
N CYS A 100 15.58 -13.74 -3.01
CA CYS A 100 16.04 -14.48 -1.84
C CYS A 100 16.80 -13.55 -0.89
N ASN A 101 16.43 -13.60 0.37
CA ASN A 101 17.19 -13.02 1.49
C ASN A 101 17.36 -14.10 2.56
N GLU A 102 18.61 -14.38 2.94
CA GLU A 102 18.94 -15.34 3.99
C GLU A 102 18.93 -14.66 5.35
N VAL A 103 17.98 -15.03 6.20
CA VAL A 103 17.84 -14.49 7.56
C VAL A 103 18.10 -15.59 8.57
N LYS A 104 18.84 -15.28 9.64
CA LYS A 104 19.09 -16.23 10.72
C LYS A 104 17.93 -16.22 11.72
N ASN A 105 17.44 -17.40 12.05
CA ASN A 105 16.43 -17.57 13.09
C ASN A 105 17.05 -17.55 14.52
N ALA A 106 16.23 -17.68 15.55
CA ALA A 106 16.67 -17.65 16.94
C ALA A 106 17.71 -18.73 17.31
N GLU A 107 17.81 -19.83 16.54
CA GLU A 107 18.82 -20.88 16.70
C GLU A 107 20.03 -20.69 15.77
N GLY A 108 20.09 -19.63 14.97
CA GLY A 108 21.14 -19.36 14.00
C GLY A 108 21.01 -20.16 12.69
N LYS A 109 19.90 -20.87 12.48
CA LYS A 109 19.61 -21.55 11.22
C LYS A 109 19.16 -20.54 10.16
N THR A 110 19.51 -20.80 8.90
CA THR A 110 19.10 -19.96 7.77
C THR A 110 17.66 -20.24 7.40
N VAL A 111 16.86 -19.17 7.30
CA VAL A 111 15.51 -19.14 6.73
C VAL A 111 15.57 -18.34 5.43
N LEU A 112 15.00 -18.88 4.36
CA LEU A 112 14.93 -18.18 3.07
C LEU A 112 13.71 -17.28 3.05
N ARG A 113 13.91 -15.96 2.99
CA ARG A 113 12.86 -14.97 2.82
C ARG A 113 12.78 -14.52 1.37
N ALA A 114 11.56 -14.39 0.82
CA ALA A 114 11.34 -13.87 -0.52
C ALA A 114 10.08 -12.98 -0.55
N ALA A 115 10.08 -12.01 -1.45
CA ALA A 115 8.94 -11.13 -1.72
C ALA A 115 8.85 -10.85 -3.23
N CYS A 116 7.64 -10.84 -3.81
CA CYS A 116 7.46 -10.82 -5.26
C CYS A 116 7.00 -9.46 -5.83
N GLY A 117 7.24 -8.38 -5.09
CA GLY A 117 6.87 -7.05 -5.56
C GLY A 117 5.38 -6.76 -5.47
N THR A 118 4.90 -5.94 -6.38
CA THR A 118 3.50 -5.49 -6.43
C THR A 118 2.97 -5.50 -7.86
N LYS A 119 1.64 -5.37 -8.02
CA LYS A 119 0.96 -5.24 -9.33
C LYS A 119 1.29 -6.36 -10.32
N LEU A 120 1.52 -7.58 -9.81
CA LEU A 120 1.89 -8.75 -10.62
C LEU A 120 3.15 -8.53 -11.46
N SER A 121 4.11 -7.72 -10.99
CA SER A 121 5.38 -7.48 -11.69
C SER A 121 6.30 -8.71 -11.71
N SER A 122 6.10 -9.64 -10.80
CA SER A 122 6.78 -10.92 -10.77
C SER A 122 5.94 -12.02 -10.10
N VAL A 123 6.32 -13.26 -10.31
CA VAL A 123 5.81 -14.42 -9.58
C VAL A 123 6.95 -15.04 -8.80
N GLY A 124 6.79 -15.12 -7.47
CA GLY A 124 7.72 -15.81 -6.59
C GLY A 124 7.53 -17.32 -6.66
N TYR A 125 8.63 -18.07 -6.48
CA TYR A 125 8.57 -19.51 -6.29
C TYR A 125 9.44 -19.96 -5.12
N LEU A 126 8.98 -20.99 -4.43
CA LEU A 126 9.76 -21.78 -3.49
C LEU A 126 9.87 -23.20 -4.05
N ARG A 127 11.09 -23.67 -4.22
CA ARG A 127 11.38 -25.02 -4.73
C ARG A 127 12.01 -25.84 -3.62
N ILE A 128 11.50 -27.05 -3.44
CA ILE A 128 12.08 -28.09 -2.61
C ILE A 128 12.67 -29.16 -3.54
N ALA A 129 13.96 -29.28 -3.55
CA ALA A 129 14.64 -30.28 -4.37
C ALA A 129 14.53 -31.68 -3.75
N LYS A 130 14.84 -32.74 -4.51
CA LYS A 130 14.76 -34.13 -4.05
C LYS A 130 15.72 -34.44 -2.89
N ASP A 131 16.81 -33.70 -2.80
CA ASP A 131 17.78 -33.76 -1.71
C ASP A 131 17.37 -32.97 -0.47
N GLY A 132 16.19 -32.37 -0.49
CA GLY A 132 15.65 -31.52 0.60
C GLY A 132 16.11 -30.06 0.56
N LYS A 133 16.95 -29.67 -0.39
CA LYS A 133 17.42 -28.28 -0.50
C LYS A 133 16.28 -27.34 -0.92
N LEU A 134 16.12 -26.24 -0.17
CA LEU A 134 15.20 -25.16 -0.49
C LEU A 134 15.88 -24.09 -1.33
N THR A 135 15.17 -23.56 -2.29
CA THR A 135 15.56 -22.36 -3.05
C THR A 135 14.35 -21.51 -3.34
N THR A 136 14.53 -20.20 -3.29
CA THR A 136 13.53 -19.21 -3.71
C THR A 136 14.01 -18.44 -4.93
N GLY A 137 13.09 -17.85 -5.67
CA GLY A 137 13.43 -17.01 -6.81
C GLY A 137 12.18 -16.34 -7.38
N LEU A 138 12.39 -15.55 -8.42
CA LEU A 138 11.34 -14.79 -9.09
C LEU A 138 11.35 -15.07 -10.58
N TYR A 139 10.18 -15.25 -11.16
CA TYR A 139 9.94 -15.06 -12.57
C TYR A 139 9.50 -13.62 -12.78
N THR A 140 10.34 -12.83 -13.44
CA THR A 140 10.07 -11.43 -13.75
C THR A 140 9.76 -11.26 -15.23
N TRP A 141 8.91 -10.32 -15.55
CA TRP A 141 8.67 -9.88 -16.92
C TRP A 141 8.63 -8.36 -16.96
N THR A 142 9.08 -7.79 -18.07
CA THR A 142 8.87 -6.37 -18.36
C THR A 142 7.44 -6.20 -18.86
N VAL A 143 6.62 -5.50 -18.10
CA VAL A 143 5.33 -5.05 -18.59
C VAL A 143 5.60 -3.83 -19.46
N ASP A 144 5.55 -3.98 -20.77
CA ASP A 144 5.43 -2.84 -21.67
C ASP A 144 4.01 -2.32 -21.57
N ILE A 145 3.84 -1.25 -20.79
CA ILE A 145 2.52 -0.60 -20.56
C ILE A 145 1.98 -0.03 -21.89
N ALA A 146 2.83 0.29 -22.84
CA ALA A 146 2.43 0.82 -24.14
C ALA A 146 1.92 -0.27 -25.10
N ALA A 147 2.32 -1.52 -24.87
CA ALA A 147 1.85 -2.66 -25.66
C ALA A 147 1.79 -3.91 -24.76
N PRO A 148 0.76 -4.05 -23.91
CA PRO A 148 0.58 -5.27 -23.13
C PRO A 148 0.43 -6.44 -24.08
N LYS A 149 1.54 -7.13 -24.37
CA LYS A 149 1.45 -8.49 -24.88
C LYS A 149 0.87 -9.32 -23.74
N LEU A 150 -0.44 -9.38 -23.68
CA LEU A 150 -1.12 -10.43 -22.96
C LEU A 150 -0.39 -11.71 -23.35
N LEU A 151 0.13 -12.45 -22.37
CA LEU A 151 0.49 -13.84 -22.55
C LEU A 151 -0.61 -14.43 -23.44
N ASN A 152 -0.26 -15.23 -24.44
CA ASN A 152 -1.23 -15.90 -25.30
C ASN A 152 -2.10 -16.81 -24.42
N LEU A 153 -3.00 -16.19 -23.65
CA LEU A 153 -4.03 -16.89 -22.90
C LEU A 153 -4.96 -17.51 -23.94
N THR A 154 -5.23 -18.78 -23.83
CA THR A 154 -6.15 -19.51 -24.69
C THR A 154 -7.16 -20.27 -23.85
N GLY A 155 -8.33 -20.52 -24.39
CA GLY A 155 -9.39 -21.27 -23.73
C GLY A 155 -10.22 -20.43 -22.73
N ASP A 156 -11.00 -21.10 -21.91
CA ASP A 156 -12.04 -20.53 -21.05
C ASP A 156 -11.54 -19.39 -20.13
N ALA A 157 -10.30 -19.47 -19.65
CA ALA A 157 -9.71 -18.43 -18.83
C ALA A 157 -9.44 -17.14 -19.63
N ALA A 158 -8.96 -17.26 -20.86
CA ALA A 158 -8.77 -16.11 -21.75
C ALA A 158 -10.11 -15.45 -22.11
N ASP A 159 -11.11 -16.23 -22.39
CA ASP A 159 -12.45 -15.75 -22.73
C ASP A 159 -13.11 -15.04 -21.53
N ALA A 160 -12.95 -15.59 -20.32
CA ALA A 160 -13.42 -14.98 -19.10
C ALA A 160 -12.73 -13.63 -18.81
N VAL A 161 -11.40 -13.56 -18.98
CA VAL A 161 -10.65 -12.31 -18.84
C VAL A 161 -11.07 -11.28 -19.88
N ALA A 162 -11.17 -11.68 -21.16
CA ALA A 162 -11.60 -10.80 -22.24
C ALA A 162 -13.01 -10.23 -22.01
N ALA A 163 -13.94 -11.04 -21.53
CA ALA A 163 -15.30 -10.61 -21.20
C ALA A 163 -15.32 -9.59 -20.04
N GLN A 164 -14.48 -9.73 -19.03
CA GLN A 164 -14.37 -8.76 -17.95
C GLN A 164 -13.70 -7.46 -18.41
N VAL A 165 -12.63 -7.55 -19.22
CA VAL A 165 -11.94 -6.38 -19.79
C VAL A 165 -12.93 -5.56 -20.63
N ALA A 166 -13.72 -6.21 -21.51
CA ALA A 166 -14.70 -5.52 -22.35
C ALA A 166 -15.76 -4.74 -21.51
N LYS A 167 -16.25 -5.33 -20.41
CA LYS A 167 -17.18 -4.65 -19.49
C LYS A 167 -16.55 -3.48 -18.78
N LEU A 168 -15.29 -3.61 -18.37
CA LEU A 168 -14.55 -2.54 -17.73
C LEU A 168 -14.28 -1.40 -18.70
N ASP A 169 -13.89 -1.71 -19.93
CA ASP A 169 -13.60 -0.70 -20.96
C ASP A 169 -14.84 0.16 -21.30
N GLU A 170 -16.02 -0.43 -21.35
CA GLU A 170 -17.27 0.31 -21.54
C GLU A 170 -17.49 1.36 -20.46
N ILE A 171 -17.27 1.00 -19.18
CA ILE A 171 -17.42 1.90 -18.03
C ILE A 171 -16.27 2.93 -18.02
N ARG A 172 -15.04 2.48 -18.21
CA ARG A 172 -13.81 3.27 -18.07
C ARG A 172 -13.74 4.40 -19.09
N GLN A 173 -14.22 4.19 -20.31
CA GLN A 173 -14.19 5.18 -21.39
C GLN A 173 -15.36 6.18 -21.36
N THR A 174 -16.26 6.07 -20.37
CA THR A 174 -17.33 7.06 -20.21
C THR A 174 -16.73 8.43 -19.86
N VAL A 175 -16.89 9.40 -20.76
CA VAL A 175 -16.49 10.79 -20.54
C VAL A 175 -17.45 11.44 -19.54
N VAL A 176 -16.92 11.97 -18.45
CA VAL A 176 -17.69 12.60 -17.35
C VAL A 176 -17.46 14.11 -17.26
N ALA A 177 -16.35 14.60 -17.82
CA ALA A 177 -16.01 16.02 -17.82
C ALA A 177 -14.97 16.31 -18.92
N THR A 178 -14.61 17.59 -19.07
CA THR A 178 -13.48 18.03 -19.91
C THR A 178 -12.66 19.07 -19.15
N SER A 179 -11.33 19.06 -19.34
CA SER A 179 -10.43 20.09 -18.81
C SER A 179 -9.66 20.74 -19.94
N GLN A 180 -9.57 22.06 -19.93
CA GLN A 180 -8.77 22.80 -20.89
C GLN A 180 -7.28 22.82 -20.54
N VAL A 181 -6.91 22.42 -19.34
CA VAL A 181 -5.55 22.41 -18.83
C VAL A 181 -5.23 21.05 -18.21
N PRO A 182 -3.98 20.60 -18.21
CA PRO A 182 -3.58 19.42 -17.45
C PRO A 182 -3.78 19.63 -15.95
N LEU A 183 -4.18 18.58 -15.25
CA LEU A 183 -4.36 18.56 -13.79
C LEU A 183 -3.21 17.76 -13.17
N TYR A 184 -2.33 18.43 -12.46
CA TYR A 184 -1.01 17.94 -12.07
C TYR A 184 -0.97 17.24 -10.73
N VAL A 185 -0.14 16.20 -10.64
CA VAL A 185 0.45 15.67 -9.40
C VAL A 185 1.95 15.92 -9.33
N ASN A 186 2.56 16.20 -10.49
CA ASN A 186 3.97 16.50 -10.64
C ASN A 186 4.15 17.98 -11.01
N ASP A 187 5.32 18.52 -10.73
CA ASP A 187 5.71 19.82 -11.25
C ASP A 187 5.71 19.76 -12.80
N PRO A 188 5.06 20.71 -13.48
CA PRO A 188 4.93 20.67 -14.94
C PRO A 188 6.26 20.91 -15.66
N VAL A 189 7.30 21.37 -14.99
CA VAL A 189 8.58 21.75 -15.56
C VAL A 189 9.77 21.01 -14.94
N ALA A 190 9.74 20.80 -13.61
CA ALA A 190 10.87 20.24 -12.89
C ALA A 190 10.99 18.72 -13.10
N VAL A 191 12.21 18.29 -13.37
CA VAL A 191 12.59 16.88 -13.46
C VAL A 191 13.77 16.59 -12.55
N THR A 192 13.89 15.35 -12.07
CA THR A 192 15.05 14.87 -11.30
C THR A 192 16.29 14.79 -12.20
N ALA A 193 17.46 14.54 -11.63
CA ALA A 193 18.70 14.32 -12.37
C ALA A 193 18.61 13.16 -13.38
N GLU A 194 17.74 12.18 -13.11
CA GLU A 194 17.46 11.02 -13.96
C GLU A 194 16.35 11.28 -14.99
N GLY A 195 15.81 12.53 -15.07
CA GLY A 195 14.78 12.93 -16.03
C GLY A 195 13.36 12.52 -15.63
N THR A 196 13.14 12.09 -14.37
CA THR A 196 11.80 11.74 -13.86
C THR A 196 11.08 13.02 -13.41
N PRO A 197 9.77 13.21 -13.72
CA PRO A 197 8.99 14.35 -13.22
C PRO A 197 9.01 14.41 -11.69
N VAL A 198 9.22 15.61 -11.13
CA VAL A 198 9.21 15.82 -9.67
C VAL A 198 7.78 15.86 -9.18
N ARG A 199 7.42 14.93 -8.31
CA ARG A 199 6.09 14.90 -7.69
C ARG A 199 5.97 15.97 -6.62
N ILE A 200 4.91 16.80 -6.71
CA ILE A 200 4.69 17.92 -5.78
C ILE A 200 3.39 17.81 -4.98
N VAL A 201 2.44 16.99 -5.38
CA VAL A 201 1.13 16.86 -4.67
C VAL A 201 1.27 16.44 -3.20
N ARG A 202 2.45 16.02 -2.76
CA ARG A 202 2.76 15.59 -1.38
C ARG A 202 3.58 16.60 -0.57
N ASN A 203 3.87 17.76 -1.11
CA ASN A 203 4.64 18.81 -0.43
C ASN A 203 4.30 20.23 -0.90
N ALA A 204 3.42 20.37 -1.89
CA ALA A 204 2.96 21.65 -2.42
C ALA A 204 1.50 21.54 -2.92
N GLU A 205 0.85 22.69 -3.06
CA GLU A 205 -0.46 22.84 -3.70
C GLU A 205 -0.40 22.42 -5.17
N THR A 206 -1.46 21.78 -5.66
CA THR A 206 -1.61 21.42 -7.06
C THR A 206 -3.05 21.64 -7.53
N ASN A 207 -3.23 22.04 -8.79
CA ASN A 207 -4.56 22.24 -9.36
C ASN A 207 -5.44 20.98 -9.34
N LEU A 208 -4.86 19.79 -9.40
CA LEU A 208 -5.62 18.54 -9.21
C LEU A 208 -6.00 18.35 -7.74
N GLY A 209 -5.11 18.73 -6.81
CA GLY A 209 -5.39 18.72 -5.38
C GLY A 209 -6.54 19.64 -5.02
N ASP A 210 -6.53 20.85 -5.58
CA ASP A 210 -7.59 21.85 -5.41
C ASP A 210 -8.91 21.33 -5.96
N LEU A 211 -8.92 20.79 -7.19
CA LEU A 211 -10.13 20.20 -7.79
C LEU A 211 -10.72 19.10 -6.91
N CYS A 212 -9.88 18.21 -6.37
CA CYS A 212 -10.33 17.13 -5.48
C CYS A 212 -10.93 17.69 -4.19
N ALA A 213 -10.25 18.64 -3.55
CA ALA A 213 -10.72 19.27 -2.31
C ALA A 213 -12.01 20.08 -2.53
N ASP A 214 -12.08 20.83 -3.63
CA ASP A 214 -13.27 21.58 -4.04
C ASP A 214 -14.47 20.67 -4.30
N ALA A 215 -14.26 19.56 -4.98
CA ALA A 215 -15.29 18.56 -5.22
C ALA A 215 -15.83 17.96 -3.90
N TYR A 216 -14.94 17.62 -2.97
CA TYR A 216 -15.34 17.10 -1.65
C TYR A 216 -16.09 18.13 -0.84
N ARG A 217 -15.62 19.39 -0.83
CA ARG A 217 -16.30 20.49 -0.16
C ARG A 217 -17.69 20.74 -0.74
N ALA A 218 -17.81 20.79 -2.05
CA ALA A 218 -19.08 20.99 -2.74
C ALA A 218 -20.07 19.85 -2.46
N LEU A 219 -19.61 18.60 -2.51
CA LEU A 219 -20.46 17.43 -2.28
C LEU A 219 -20.92 17.30 -0.83
N SER A 220 -20.06 17.63 0.14
CA SER A 220 -20.35 17.55 1.57
C SER A 220 -21.10 18.76 2.12
N ASN A 221 -21.08 19.88 1.40
CA ASN A 221 -21.51 21.19 1.87
C ASN A 221 -20.80 21.61 3.19
N ALA A 222 -19.54 21.18 3.36
CA ALA A 222 -18.71 21.55 4.50
C ALA A 222 -18.07 22.94 4.28
N ASP A 223 -17.66 23.59 5.36
CA ASP A 223 -16.94 24.88 5.29
C ASP A 223 -15.54 24.71 4.69
N ILE A 224 -14.87 23.59 5.02
CA ILE A 224 -13.50 23.25 4.63
C ILE A 224 -13.47 21.80 4.18
N ALA A 225 -12.62 21.48 3.21
CA ALA A 225 -12.31 20.12 2.85
C ALA A 225 -10.79 19.88 2.82
N PHE A 226 -10.38 18.70 3.22
CA PHE A 226 -9.02 18.20 3.16
C PHE A 226 -8.93 16.91 2.33
N VAL A 227 -7.92 16.85 1.47
CA VAL A 227 -7.55 15.63 0.74
C VAL A 227 -6.06 15.40 0.93
N ASN A 228 -5.66 14.25 1.44
CA ASN A 228 -4.25 13.96 1.58
C ASN A 228 -3.60 13.69 0.23
N GLY A 229 -2.47 14.33 -0.06
CA GLY A 229 -1.76 14.23 -1.33
C GLY A 229 -1.33 12.80 -1.70
N GLY A 230 -1.15 11.93 -0.69
CA GLY A 230 -0.92 10.50 -0.89
C GLY A 230 -2.12 9.75 -1.49
N GLY A 231 -3.32 10.29 -1.37
CA GLY A 231 -4.55 9.75 -1.94
C GLY A 231 -4.74 10.07 -3.43
N ILE A 232 -4.03 11.08 -3.96
CA ILE A 232 -4.10 11.54 -5.35
C ILE A 232 -2.99 10.85 -6.15
N ARG A 233 -3.35 9.92 -7.03
CA ARG A 233 -2.41 8.91 -7.54
C ARG A 233 -1.97 9.08 -8.99
N LYS A 234 -2.73 9.82 -9.79
CA LYS A 234 -2.47 10.01 -11.22
C LYS A 234 -2.86 11.44 -11.62
N GLN A 235 -2.06 12.06 -12.47
CA GLN A 235 -2.46 13.31 -13.14
C GLN A 235 -3.47 13.04 -14.25
N ILE A 236 -4.17 14.08 -14.69
CA ILE A 236 -5.11 14.04 -15.82
C ILE A 236 -4.62 15.01 -16.87
N GLU A 237 -4.52 14.56 -18.11
CA GLU A 237 -4.13 15.41 -19.24
C GLU A 237 -5.28 16.36 -19.64
N ALA A 238 -4.98 17.42 -20.38
CA ALA A 238 -6.01 18.28 -20.96
C ALA A 238 -6.85 17.50 -22.00
N GLY A 239 -8.15 17.74 -22.01
CA GLY A 239 -9.09 17.07 -22.88
C GLY A 239 -10.24 16.43 -22.13
N ASP A 240 -10.77 15.34 -22.66
CA ASP A 240 -11.84 14.57 -22.03
C ASP A 240 -11.34 13.85 -20.78
N ILE A 241 -12.11 13.94 -19.71
CA ILE A 241 -11.90 13.24 -18.46
C ILE A 241 -12.85 12.06 -18.41
N THR A 242 -12.31 10.87 -18.32
CA THR A 242 -13.07 9.63 -18.25
C THR A 242 -13.27 9.13 -16.81
N LEU A 243 -14.20 8.19 -16.64
CA LEU A 243 -14.31 7.49 -15.34
C LEU A 243 -13.01 6.76 -14.99
N ASP A 244 -12.24 6.26 -15.96
CA ASP A 244 -10.93 5.65 -15.71
C ASP A 244 -9.94 6.64 -15.11
N ASP A 245 -9.94 7.89 -15.56
CA ASP A 245 -9.11 8.93 -14.99
C ASP A 245 -9.49 9.19 -13.53
N ILE A 246 -10.78 9.30 -13.22
CA ILE A 246 -11.26 9.51 -11.84
C ILE A 246 -10.86 8.32 -10.94
N TYR A 247 -11.10 7.07 -11.36
CA TYR A 247 -10.68 5.89 -10.60
C TYR A 247 -9.16 5.79 -10.45
N SER A 248 -8.41 6.26 -11.44
CA SER A 248 -6.95 6.28 -11.38
C SER A 248 -6.42 7.34 -10.42
N VAL A 249 -7.12 8.49 -10.30
CA VAL A 249 -6.81 9.52 -9.29
C VAL A 249 -7.09 9.02 -7.89
N HIS A 250 -8.23 8.34 -7.67
CA HIS A 250 -8.69 7.86 -6.36
C HIS A 250 -8.91 6.33 -6.34
N PRO A 251 -7.85 5.51 -6.43
CA PRO A 251 -8.01 4.05 -6.60
C PRO A 251 -8.38 3.29 -5.31
N PHE A 252 -8.41 3.95 -4.16
CA PHE A 252 -8.55 3.28 -2.86
C PHE A 252 -10.00 3.04 -2.42
N GLY A 253 -10.99 3.60 -3.12
CA GLY A 253 -12.40 3.47 -2.74
C GLY A 253 -12.73 4.07 -1.36
N ASN A 254 -11.99 5.10 -0.94
CA ASN A 254 -12.21 5.78 0.33
C ASN A 254 -13.59 6.44 0.35
N THR A 255 -14.20 6.46 1.52
CA THR A 255 -15.44 7.18 1.77
C THR A 255 -15.16 8.57 2.33
N MET A 256 -16.00 9.53 1.97
CA MET A 256 -15.94 10.89 2.52
C MET A 256 -16.51 10.90 3.93
N CYS A 257 -15.77 11.53 4.86
CA CYS A 257 -16.21 11.73 6.24
C CYS A 257 -16.41 13.23 6.51
N VAL A 258 -17.50 13.58 7.15
CA VAL A 258 -17.77 14.97 7.59
C VAL A 258 -17.75 14.99 9.11
N ILE A 259 -16.90 15.84 9.67
CA ILE A 259 -16.73 15.99 11.12
C ILE A 259 -16.85 17.45 11.52
N ARG A 260 -17.19 17.70 12.77
CA ARG A 260 -17.18 19.05 13.34
C ARG A 260 -15.94 19.23 14.20
N VAL A 261 -15.16 20.26 13.90
CA VAL A 261 -13.87 20.53 14.55
C VAL A 261 -13.76 22.01 14.94
N THR A 262 -12.84 22.32 15.84
CA THR A 262 -12.46 23.70 16.19
C THR A 262 -11.42 24.26 15.23
N GLY A 263 -11.24 25.58 15.18
CA GLY A 263 -10.17 26.20 14.40
C GLY A 263 -8.77 25.72 14.82
N GLN A 264 -8.56 25.45 16.12
CA GLN A 264 -7.28 24.90 16.59
C GLN A 264 -7.01 23.50 16.00
N GLN A 265 -8.01 22.62 15.95
CA GLN A 265 -7.86 21.29 15.36
C GLN A 265 -7.60 21.37 13.84
N VAL A 266 -8.15 22.37 13.14
CA VAL A 266 -7.81 22.64 11.73
C VAL A 266 -6.34 23.03 11.61
N LEU A 267 -5.85 23.93 12.46
CA LEU A 267 -4.45 24.35 12.47
C LEU A 267 -3.51 23.20 12.79
N ASP A 268 -3.82 22.39 13.80
CA ASP A 268 -3.04 21.21 14.17
C ASP A 268 -2.95 20.19 13.02
N ALA A 269 -4.05 20.01 12.27
CA ALA A 269 -4.06 19.12 11.10
C ALA A 269 -3.18 19.66 9.96
N LEU A 270 -3.21 20.98 9.70
CA LEU A 270 -2.35 21.61 8.69
C LEU A 270 -0.87 21.53 9.08
N GLU A 271 -0.55 21.81 10.34
CA GLU A 271 0.80 21.70 10.89
C GLU A 271 1.35 20.25 10.74
N TRP A 272 0.54 19.27 11.15
CA TRP A 272 0.91 17.86 10.99
C TRP A 272 1.06 17.46 9.54
N GLY A 273 0.18 17.93 8.66
CA GLY A 273 0.25 17.67 7.21
C GLY A 273 1.53 18.22 6.58
N ALA A 274 1.95 19.42 7.00
CA ALA A 274 3.10 20.13 6.45
C ALA A 274 4.46 19.75 7.09
N ARG A 275 4.48 18.91 8.14
CA ARG A 275 5.68 18.61 8.97
C ARG A 275 6.92 18.15 8.21
N ALA A 276 6.77 17.59 7.02
CA ALA A 276 7.88 17.08 6.22
C ALA A 276 8.37 18.05 5.13
N VAL A 277 7.66 19.16 4.88
CA VAL A 277 8.03 20.13 3.83
C VAL A 277 9.45 20.66 4.06
N PRO A 278 10.31 20.69 3.05
CA PRO A 278 10.04 20.50 1.61
C PRO A 278 10.05 19.04 1.13
N SER A 279 10.31 18.07 2.00
CA SER A 279 10.25 16.65 1.64
C SER A 279 8.80 16.18 1.42
N GLU A 280 8.64 15.13 0.62
CA GLU A 280 7.32 14.53 0.37
C GLU A 280 6.75 13.84 1.61
N ASN A 281 5.45 14.00 1.82
CA ASN A 281 4.69 13.23 2.81
C ASN A 281 3.28 12.96 2.28
N GLY A 282 2.85 11.70 2.29
CA GLY A 282 1.50 11.33 1.85
C GLY A 282 0.36 11.96 2.67
N GLY A 283 0.66 12.45 3.87
CA GLY A 283 -0.27 13.18 4.73
C GLY A 283 -0.34 14.69 4.46
N PHE A 284 0.45 15.22 3.50
CA PHE A 284 0.33 16.62 3.09
C PHE A 284 -1.09 16.90 2.60
N LEU A 285 -1.71 18.00 3.05
CA LEU A 285 -3.11 18.30 2.79
C LEU A 285 -3.27 19.26 1.60
N GLN A 286 -4.00 18.82 0.60
CA GLN A 286 -4.63 19.68 -0.39
C GLN A 286 -5.93 20.18 0.19
N VAL A 287 -6.26 21.45 0.07
CA VAL A 287 -7.29 22.09 0.87
C VAL A 287 -8.32 22.86 0.01
N SER A 288 -9.54 23.00 0.53
CA SER A 288 -10.56 23.90 -0.01
C SER A 288 -11.29 24.62 1.12
N GLY A 289 -11.67 25.86 0.90
CA GLY A 289 -12.41 26.69 1.85
C GLY A 289 -11.53 27.47 2.84
N LEU A 290 -10.21 27.38 2.71
CA LEU A 290 -9.24 28.18 3.47
C LEU A 290 -7.98 28.44 2.65
N THR A 291 -7.18 29.40 3.11
CA THR A 291 -5.81 29.64 2.65
C THR A 291 -4.86 29.62 3.84
N TYR A 292 -3.63 29.14 3.65
CA TYR A 292 -2.62 29.11 4.70
C TYR A 292 -1.21 29.26 4.11
N GLU A 293 -0.25 29.60 4.95
CA GLU A 293 1.15 29.73 4.59
C GLU A 293 1.98 28.79 5.44
N ILE A 294 3.00 28.16 4.84
CA ILE A 294 3.93 27.26 5.51
C ILE A 294 5.26 27.97 5.71
N HIS A 295 5.66 28.17 6.96
CA HIS A 295 6.91 28.81 7.36
C HIS A 295 7.90 27.74 7.85
N THR A 296 8.76 27.22 6.99
CA THR A 296 9.72 26.13 7.31
C THR A 296 10.90 26.54 8.17
N GLY A 297 11.08 27.85 8.45
CA GLY A 297 12.19 28.38 9.25
C GLY A 297 11.86 28.65 10.73
N VAL A 298 10.65 28.34 11.16
CA VAL A 298 10.18 28.60 12.53
C VAL A 298 9.92 27.24 13.20
N ALA A 299 10.41 27.07 14.45
CA ALA A 299 10.05 25.88 15.22
C ALA A 299 8.57 25.90 15.57
N SER A 300 7.89 24.79 15.38
CA SER A 300 6.48 24.56 15.70
C SER A 300 6.26 24.46 17.22
#